data_c96343d253b824250bb29170ef1af2f6
#
_entry.id   c96343d253b824250bb29170ef1af2f6
#
_cell.length_a   1.000
_cell.length_b   1.000
_cell.length_c   1.000
_cell.angle_alpha   90.00
_cell.angle_beta   90.00
_cell.angle_gamma   90.00
#
_symmetry.space_group_name_H-M   'P 1'
#
loop_
_entity.id
_entity.type
_entity.pdbx_description
1 polymer ?
#
loop_
_entity_poly.entity_id
_entity_poly.type
_entity_poly.pdbx_seq_one_letter_code
_entity_poly.pdbx_strand_id
1 'polypeptide(L)'
;MLTQRVDLFDSTYGHFTEDVLAAIRRETFGQDIGQNSWLTVEEYDRFIDWLQLRPDQHVLEVASGSGGPALYLADRASCHVTGIDSNENGVAEATRAVFDSHLSHQLNFRVADATAPLPFANATFDALVCIDSMNHFPDRLRVFQEWQRVLRPGSRAVFTDPVVITRPVTNDDLALRSSIGLFVFTPPGVNESFIETAGFNLLCKEDATMNAALVAGRWQRARHRHREALLRIEGEERFEGLQKFFGAVHRLTSERRLSRIVYLVEKPAP
;
A
#
# COMPACT_ATOMS: atom_id res chain seq x y z
N MET A 1 -5.23 -2.52 28.47
CA MET A 1 -3.92 -1.87 28.27
C MET A 1 -3.88 -1.37 26.84
N LEU A 2 -3.56 -0.10 26.60
CA LEU A 2 -3.31 0.39 25.25
C LEU A 2 -2.07 -0.35 24.75
N THR A 3 -2.18 -1.05 23.62
CA THR A 3 -1.04 -1.69 22.96
C THR A 3 -0.04 -0.59 22.60
N GLN A 4 1.20 -0.70 23.01
CA GLN A 4 2.23 0.26 22.66
C GLN A 4 2.39 0.28 21.14
N ARG A 5 2.42 1.48 20.57
CA ARG A 5 2.58 1.65 19.13
C ARG A 5 3.98 1.19 18.72
N VAL A 6 4.04 0.32 17.72
CA VAL A 6 5.29 -0.18 17.14
C VAL A 6 5.57 0.61 15.86
N ASP A 7 6.74 1.21 15.79
CA ASP A 7 7.16 1.88 14.54
C ASP A 7 7.58 0.84 13.50
N LEU A 8 6.82 0.77 12.40
CA LEU A 8 7.16 -0.02 11.22
C LEU A 8 7.76 0.87 10.12
N PHE A 9 7.11 2.00 9.86
CA PHE A 9 7.36 2.76 8.63
C PHE A 9 8.68 3.54 8.71
N ASP A 10 8.91 4.35 9.73
CA ASP A 10 10.13 5.14 9.85
C ASP A 10 11.37 4.24 9.94
N SER A 11 11.24 3.12 10.70
CA SER A 11 12.32 2.13 10.80
C SER A 11 12.60 1.44 9.48
N THR A 12 11.55 1.00 8.76
CA THR A 12 11.73 0.30 7.49
C THR A 12 12.33 1.23 6.44
N TYR A 13 11.82 2.46 6.34
CA TYR A 13 12.32 3.41 5.33
C TYR A 13 13.69 3.98 5.70
N GLY A 14 13.97 4.23 6.98
CA GLY A 14 15.28 4.69 7.44
C GLY A 14 16.43 3.67 7.25
N HIS A 15 16.10 2.38 7.10
CA HIS A 15 17.06 1.30 6.90
C HIS A 15 16.79 0.50 5.61
N PHE A 16 16.07 1.09 4.67
CA PHE A 16 15.52 0.38 3.50
C PHE A 16 16.56 -0.34 2.66
N THR A 17 17.76 0.23 2.52
CA THR A 17 18.89 -0.30 1.74
C THR A 17 19.76 -1.30 2.51
N GLU A 18 19.51 -1.54 3.79
CA GLU A 18 20.28 -2.53 4.55
C GLU A 18 20.12 -3.92 3.95
N ASP A 19 21.24 -4.65 3.80
CA ASP A 19 21.27 -5.99 3.20
C ASP A 19 20.28 -6.96 3.83
N VAL A 20 20.09 -6.88 5.15
CA VAL A 20 19.17 -7.76 5.86
C VAL A 20 17.71 -7.46 5.47
N LEU A 21 17.32 -6.21 5.28
CA LEU A 21 15.96 -5.86 4.86
C LEU A 21 15.73 -6.25 3.39
N ALA A 22 16.72 -6.09 2.52
CA ALA A 22 16.66 -6.59 1.16
C ALA A 22 16.55 -8.12 1.10
N ALA A 23 17.28 -8.86 1.95
CA ALA A 23 17.15 -10.30 2.06
C ALA A 23 15.74 -10.72 2.53
N ILE A 24 15.19 -10.04 3.55
CA ILE A 24 13.86 -10.29 4.06
C ILE A 24 12.80 -10.02 2.98
N ARG A 25 12.91 -8.94 2.19
CA ARG A 25 11.99 -8.66 1.08
C ARG A 25 12.03 -9.78 0.03
N ARG A 26 13.23 -10.21 -0.41
CA ARG A 26 13.36 -11.34 -1.36
C ARG A 26 12.72 -12.63 -0.84
N GLU A 27 12.91 -12.95 0.44
CA GLU A 27 12.31 -14.14 1.05
C GLU A 27 10.80 -14.03 1.23
N THR A 28 10.30 -12.80 1.40
CA THR A 28 8.86 -12.53 1.60
C THR A 28 8.10 -12.56 0.29
N PHE A 29 8.59 -11.84 -0.71
CA PHE A 29 7.88 -11.55 -1.95
C PHE A 29 8.32 -12.45 -3.11
N GLY A 30 9.48 -13.09 -3.03
CA GLY A 30 10.15 -13.76 -4.14
C GLY A 30 10.87 -12.76 -5.04
N GLN A 31 10.14 -11.93 -5.76
CA GLN A 31 10.69 -10.78 -6.49
C GLN A 31 10.58 -9.53 -5.63
N ASP A 32 11.73 -8.93 -5.31
CA ASP A 32 11.84 -7.67 -4.58
C ASP A 32 11.80 -6.50 -5.57
N ILE A 33 10.72 -5.73 -5.54
CA ILE A 33 10.58 -4.46 -6.25
C ILE A 33 10.53 -3.28 -5.26
N GLY A 34 10.98 -3.48 -4.03
CA GLY A 34 10.95 -2.46 -2.98
C GLY A 34 9.58 -2.26 -2.34
N GLN A 35 8.68 -3.22 -2.44
CA GLN A 35 7.35 -3.12 -1.83
C GLN A 35 7.40 -3.27 -0.30
N ASN A 36 6.53 -2.53 0.38
CA ASN A 36 6.29 -2.60 1.83
C ASN A 36 4.78 -2.77 2.12
N SER A 37 4.17 -3.77 1.48
CA SER A 37 2.73 -4.05 1.49
C SER A 37 2.48 -5.56 1.41
N TRP A 38 1.25 -6.01 1.14
CA TRP A 38 0.92 -7.43 0.88
C TRP A 38 0.96 -7.77 -0.61
N LEU A 39 1.50 -6.89 -1.44
CA LEU A 39 1.56 -6.99 -2.90
C LEU A 39 2.66 -7.94 -3.36
N THR A 40 2.34 -8.89 -4.23
CA THR A 40 3.32 -9.61 -5.03
C THR A 40 3.42 -9.03 -6.44
N VAL A 41 4.50 -9.32 -7.16
CA VAL A 41 4.70 -8.80 -8.53
C VAL A 41 3.63 -9.32 -9.47
N GLU A 42 3.27 -10.62 -9.37
CA GLU A 42 2.24 -11.23 -10.20
C GLU A 42 0.86 -10.59 -10.00
N GLU A 43 0.57 -10.17 -8.76
CA GLU A 43 -0.64 -9.42 -8.47
C GLU A 43 -0.57 -8.01 -9.03
N TYR A 44 0.58 -7.35 -8.91
CA TYR A 44 0.76 -5.99 -9.41
C TYR A 44 0.70 -5.91 -10.93
N ASP A 45 1.28 -6.89 -11.65
CA ASP A 45 1.15 -6.99 -13.10
C ASP A 45 -0.30 -7.01 -13.56
N ARG A 46 -1.17 -7.78 -12.88
CA ARG A 46 -2.60 -7.78 -13.16
C ARG A 46 -3.24 -6.42 -12.91
N PHE A 47 -2.86 -5.73 -11.83
CA PHE A 47 -3.38 -4.39 -11.54
C PHE A 47 -2.96 -3.37 -12.59
N ILE A 48 -1.72 -3.44 -13.06
CA ILE A 48 -1.21 -2.60 -14.15
C ILE A 48 -2.01 -2.87 -15.44
N ASP A 49 -2.24 -4.14 -15.78
CA ASP A 49 -3.04 -4.50 -16.95
C ASP A 49 -4.50 -4.00 -16.85
N TRP A 50 -5.09 -4.01 -15.65
CA TRP A 50 -6.44 -3.47 -15.41
C TRP A 50 -6.54 -1.96 -15.61
N LEU A 51 -5.47 -1.21 -15.38
CA LEU A 51 -5.43 0.23 -15.61
C LEU A 51 -5.46 0.60 -17.10
N GLN A 52 -5.12 -0.34 -18.00
CA GLN A 52 -5.09 -0.15 -19.45
C GLN A 52 -4.27 1.08 -19.87
N LEU A 53 -3.12 1.25 -19.22
CA LEU A 53 -2.22 2.36 -19.48
C LEU A 53 -1.66 2.33 -20.91
N ARG A 54 -1.48 3.51 -21.47
CA ARG A 54 -0.70 3.75 -22.69
C ARG A 54 0.62 4.41 -22.31
N PRO A 55 1.67 4.26 -23.12
CA PRO A 55 2.91 4.99 -22.91
C PRO A 55 2.67 6.49 -22.71
N ASP A 56 3.52 7.13 -21.92
CA ASP A 56 3.50 8.56 -21.60
C ASP A 56 2.28 9.05 -20.80
N GLN A 57 1.36 8.17 -20.39
CA GLN A 57 0.29 8.55 -19.46
C GLN A 57 0.83 8.82 -18.06
N HIS A 58 0.10 9.65 -17.32
CA HIS A 58 0.51 10.10 -15.99
C HIS A 58 -0.34 9.42 -14.89
N VAL A 59 0.32 8.66 -14.02
CA VAL A 59 -0.30 7.92 -12.92
C VAL A 59 -0.01 8.63 -11.60
N LEU A 60 -1.00 8.71 -10.71
CA LEU A 60 -0.82 9.08 -9.31
C LEU A 60 -0.70 7.80 -8.46
N GLU A 61 0.39 7.63 -7.73
CA GLU A 61 0.49 6.62 -6.66
C GLU A 61 0.30 7.29 -5.30
N VAL A 62 -0.76 6.89 -4.59
CA VAL A 62 -1.10 7.40 -3.25
C VAL A 62 -0.54 6.46 -2.19
N ALA A 63 0.16 7.02 -1.22
CA ALA A 63 0.92 6.30 -0.19
C ALA A 63 2.03 5.43 -0.83
N SER A 64 2.90 6.08 -1.61
CA SER A 64 3.93 5.45 -2.43
C SER A 64 5.11 4.88 -1.62
N GLY A 65 5.23 5.20 -0.32
CA GLY A 65 6.30 4.75 0.54
C GLY A 65 7.68 5.04 -0.04
N SER A 66 8.54 4.02 -0.13
CA SER A 66 9.89 4.10 -0.71
C SER A 66 9.94 4.03 -2.25
N GLY A 67 8.79 4.09 -2.92
CA GLY A 67 8.70 4.26 -4.37
C GLY A 67 8.97 3.01 -5.22
N GLY A 68 9.26 1.87 -4.62
CA GLY A 68 9.58 0.66 -5.37
C GLY A 68 8.48 0.25 -6.37
N PRO A 69 7.20 0.11 -5.95
CA PRO A 69 6.11 -0.15 -6.89
C PRO A 69 5.95 0.92 -7.97
N ALA A 70 6.17 2.22 -7.66
CA ALA A 70 6.14 3.30 -8.66
C ALA A 70 7.22 3.12 -9.74
N LEU A 71 8.46 2.76 -9.34
CA LEU A 71 9.53 2.49 -10.28
C LEU A 71 9.15 1.31 -11.19
N TYR A 72 8.67 0.22 -10.60
CA TYR A 72 8.22 -0.95 -11.35
C TYR A 72 7.10 -0.62 -12.33
N LEU A 73 6.09 0.15 -11.90
CA LEU A 73 4.97 0.59 -12.73
C LEU A 73 5.45 1.44 -13.92
N ALA A 74 6.32 2.42 -13.66
CA ALA A 74 6.85 3.30 -14.71
C ALA A 74 7.63 2.53 -15.78
N ASP A 75 8.48 1.59 -15.37
CA ASP A 75 9.24 0.73 -16.27
C ASP A 75 8.33 -0.20 -17.08
N ARG A 76 7.40 -0.90 -16.39
CA ARG A 76 6.51 -1.91 -16.99
C ARG A 76 5.50 -1.32 -17.98
N ALA A 77 4.99 -0.12 -17.71
CA ALA A 77 3.97 0.54 -18.53
C ALA A 77 4.51 1.70 -19.39
N SER A 78 5.80 2.03 -19.29
CA SER A 78 6.41 3.19 -19.98
C SER A 78 5.63 4.49 -19.72
N CYS A 79 5.21 4.70 -18.46
CA CYS A 79 4.37 5.82 -18.05
C CYS A 79 5.10 6.76 -17.08
N HIS A 80 4.54 7.94 -16.86
CA HIS A 80 4.99 8.84 -15.81
C HIS A 80 4.25 8.52 -14.50
N VAL A 81 4.96 8.55 -13.36
CA VAL A 81 4.35 8.36 -12.04
C VAL A 81 4.70 9.52 -11.12
N THR A 82 3.68 10.11 -10.51
CA THR A 82 3.84 10.96 -9.34
C THR A 82 3.43 10.17 -8.11
N GLY A 83 4.37 9.91 -7.21
CA GLY A 83 4.10 9.30 -5.91
C GLY A 83 3.91 10.36 -4.83
N ILE A 84 2.94 10.14 -3.94
CA ILE A 84 2.78 10.93 -2.72
C ILE A 84 2.76 10.03 -1.50
N ASP A 85 3.43 10.47 -0.44
CA ASP A 85 3.39 9.83 0.88
C ASP A 85 3.51 10.89 1.97
N SER A 86 2.93 10.61 3.13
CA SER A 86 3.08 11.49 4.31
C SER A 86 4.39 11.25 5.07
N ASN A 87 5.08 10.13 4.80
CA ASN A 87 6.34 9.77 5.43
C ASN A 87 7.52 10.37 4.68
N GLU A 88 8.21 11.34 5.32
CA GLU A 88 9.35 12.04 4.72
C GLU A 88 10.52 11.11 4.40
N ASN A 89 10.79 10.10 5.25
CA ASN A 89 11.86 9.12 5.03
C ASN A 89 11.55 8.25 3.81
N GLY A 90 10.28 7.84 3.66
CA GLY A 90 9.83 7.09 2.48
C GLY A 90 10.02 7.89 1.19
N VAL A 91 9.59 9.16 1.17
CA VAL A 91 9.75 10.06 0.01
C VAL A 91 11.22 10.33 -0.30
N ALA A 92 12.06 10.51 0.72
CA ALA A 92 13.49 10.70 0.53
C ALA A 92 14.17 9.48 -0.10
N GLU A 93 13.79 8.27 0.37
CA GLU A 93 14.24 7.00 -0.19
C GLU A 93 13.79 6.82 -1.64
N ALA A 94 12.51 7.06 -1.91
CA ALA A 94 11.96 7.00 -3.27
C ALA A 94 12.69 7.95 -4.22
N THR A 95 12.96 9.20 -3.78
CA THR A 95 13.69 10.19 -4.59
C THR A 95 15.13 9.76 -4.88
N ARG A 96 15.80 9.13 -3.90
CA ARG A 96 17.14 8.57 -4.08
C ARG A 96 17.14 7.43 -5.09
N ALA A 97 16.19 6.48 -4.96
CA ALA A 97 16.07 5.35 -5.87
C ALA A 97 15.83 5.79 -7.33
N VAL A 98 15.09 6.88 -7.54
CA VAL A 98 14.91 7.49 -8.86
C VAL A 98 16.20 8.03 -9.43
N PHE A 99 16.98 8.74 -8.61
CA PHE A 99 18.26 9.32 -9.04
C PHE A 99 19.23 8.24 -9.55
N ASP A 100 19.22 7.07 -8.92
CA ASP A 100 20.06 5.91 -9.27
C ASP A 100 19.51 5.08 -10.45
N SER A 101 18.32 5.44 -10.96
CA SER A 101 17.63 4.72 -12.03
C SER A 101 17.70 5.42 -13.39
N HIS A 102 17.39 4.68 -14.46
CA HIS A 102 17.21 5.25 -15.80
C HIS A 102 15.84 5.95 -15.99
N LEU A 103 14.98 5.94 -14.96
CA LEU A 103 13.60 6.45 -15.00
C LEU A 103 13.46 7.86 -14.42
N SER A 104 14.56 8.57 -14.20
CA SER A 104 14.60 9.88 -13.51
C SER A 104 13.69 10.95 -14.14
N HIS A 105 13.40 10.83 -15.44
CA HIS A 105 12.51 11.77 -16.14
C HIS A 105 11.01 11.39 -16.09
N GLN A 106 10.69 10.17 -15.62
CA GLN A 106 9.33 9.64 -15.55
C GLN A 106 8.74 9.67 -14.13
N LEU A 107 9.57 9.84 -13.11
CA LEU A 107 9.17 9.69 -11.71
C LEU A 107 9.39 10.97 -10.90
N ASN A 108 8.40 11.28 -10.06
CA ASN A 108 8.48 12.39 -9.11
C ASN A 108 7.78 11.99 -7.81
N PHE A 109 8.43 12.27 -6.67
CA PHE A 109 7.86 11.98 -5.35
C PHE A 109 7.72 13.26 -4.52
N ARG A 110 6.63 13.33 -3.72
CA ARG A 110 6.31 14.48 -2.88
C ARG A 110 5.79 14.05 -1.53
N VAL A 111 6.20 14.76 -0.49
CA VAL A 111 5.55 14.66 0.82
C VAL A 111 4.18 15.32 0.72
N ALA A 112 3.12 14.54 0.93
CA ALA A 112 1.74 15.03 0.95
C ALA A 112 0.85 14.11 1.79
N ASP A 113 -0.11 14.71 2.49
CA ASP A 113 -1.14 13.99 3.23
C ASP A 113 -2.34 13.72 2.31
N ALA A 114 -2.59 12.44 2.02
CA ALA A 114 -3.70 12.00 1.17
C ALA A 114 -5.08 12.24 1.79
N THR A 115 -5.17 12.54 3.09
CA THR A 115 -6.43 12.90 3.78
C THR A 115 -6.78 14.38 3.65
N ALA A 116 -5.82 15.22 3.19
CA ALA A 116 -6.01 16.63 2.87
C ALA A 116 -6.34 16.82 1.37
N PRO A 117 -6.75 18.03 0.94
CA PRO A 117 -6.86 18.33 -0.49
C PRO A 117 -5.54 18.07 -1.21
N LEU A 118 -5.56 17.26 -2.25
CA LEU A 118 -4.37 16.91 -3.00
C LEU A 118 -3.81 18.15 -3.76
N PRO A 119 -2.48 18.37 -3.76
CA PRO A 119 -1.85 19.56 -4.36
C PRO A 119 -1.75 19.45 -5.89
N PHE A 120 -2.83 19.01 -6.54
CA PHE A 120 -2.92 18.84 -7.98
C PHE A 120 -4.18 19.48 -8.54
N ALA A 121 -4.12 19.93 -9.79
CA ALA A 121 -5.28 20.46 -10.51
C ALA A 121 -6.30 19.32 -10.81
N ASN A 122 -7.53 19.73 -11.13
CA ASN A 122 -8.55 18.79 -11.60
C ASN A 122 -8.09 18.10 -12.90
N ALA A 123 -8.49 16.84 -13.09
CA ALA A 123 -8.23 16.08 -14.30
C ALA A 123 -6.73 16.07 -14.72
N THR A 124 -5.83 15.87 -13.77
CA THR A 124 -4.38 15.82 -13.99
C THR A 124 -3.92 14.43 -14.41
N PHE A 125 -4.47 13.38 -13.80
CA PHE A 125 -3.94 12.01 -13.93
C PHE A 125 -4.81 11.12 -14.80
N ASP A 126 -4.15 10.22 -15.55
CA ASP A 126 -4.76 9.22 -16.42
C ASP A 126 -5.09 7.92 -15.67
N ALA A 127 -4.48 7.69 -14.52
CA ALA A 127 -4.80 6.58 -13.62
C ALA A 127 -4.35 6.87 -12.20
N LEU A 128 -4.82 6.02 -11.25
CA LEU A 128 -4.42 6.11 -9.84
C LEU A 128 -4.21 4.71 -9.26
N VAL A 129 -3.22 4.59 -8.39
CA VAL A 129 -2.93 3.38 -7.61
C VAL A 129 -2.82 3.73 -6.13
N CYS A 130 -3.42 2.90 -5.24
CA CYS A 130 -3.28 3.02 -3.79
C CYS A 130 -3.27 1.62 -3.16
N ILE A 131 -2.08 1.13 -2.81
CA ILE A 131 -1.91 -0.24 -2.35
C ILE A 131 -1.79 -0.30 -0.82
N ASP A 132 -2.69 -1.10 -0.20
CA ASP A 132 -2.71 -1.46 1.23
C ASP A 132 -2.65 -0.27 2.21
N SER A 133 -3.19 0.89 1.82
CA SER A 133 -3.16 2.13 2.60
C SER A 133 -4.54 2.67 2.98
N MET A 134 -5.64 2.12 2.43
CA MET A 134 -7.01 2.57 2.71
C MET A 134 -7.37 2.54 4.21
N ASN A 135 -6.76 1.62 4.93
CA ASN A 135 -6.93 1.50 6.39
C ASN A 135 -6.38 2.69 7.19
N HIS A 136 -5.54 3.54 6.59
CA HIS A 136 -4.98 4.71 7.25
C HIS A 136 -5.81 5.97 7.03
N PHE A 137 -6.87 5.94 6.20
CA PHE A 137 -7.70 7.09 5.87
C PHE A 137 -8.98 7.13 6.72
N PRO A 138 -9.10 8.08 7.70
CA PRO A 138 -10.28 8.21 8.55
C PRO A 138 -11.54 8.60 7.77
N ASP A 139 -11.41 9.51 6.82
CA ASP A 139 -12.49 9.98 5.93
C ASP A 139 -12.25 9.47 4.49
N ARG A 140 -12.62 8.21 4.26
CA ARG A 140 -12.44 7.57 2.95
C ARG A 140 -13.26 8.24 1.85
N LEU A 141 -14.47 8.73 2.18
CA LEU A 141 -15.31 9.40 1.19
C LEU A 141 -14.63 10.64 0.63
N ARG A 142 -14.03 11.45 1.50
CA ARG A 142 -13.27 12.64 1.07
C ARG A 142 -12.06 12.24 0.20
N VAL A 143 -11.36 11.17 0.56
CA VAL A 143 -10.24 10.66 -0.25
C VAL A 143 -10.72 10.24 -1.64
N PHE A 144 -11.82 9.50 -1.75
CA PHE A 144 -12.39 9.13 -3.05
C PHE A 144 -12.86 10.34 -3.85
N GLN A 145 -13.43 11.38 -3.22
CA GLN A 145 -13.81 12.62 -3.88
C GLN A 145 -12.58 13.37 -4.44
N GLU A 146 -11.47 13.39 -3.71
CA GLU A 146 -10.21 13.97 -4.21
C GLU A 146 -9.62 13.15 -5.37
N TRP A 147 -9.67 11.81 -5.31
CA TRP A 147 -9.28 10.98 -6.44
C TRP A 147 -10.15 11.26 -7.66
N GLN A 148 -11.48 11.37 -7.46
CA GLN A 148 -12.42 11.70 -8.52
C GLN A 148 -12.11 13.06 -9.15
N ARG A 149 -11.71 14.05 -8.32
CA ARG A 149 -11.34 15.39 -8.79
C ARG A 149 -10.08 15.37 -9.65
N VAL A 150 -9.02 14.69 -9.19
CA VAL A 150 -7.71 14.72 -9.87
C VAL A 150 -7.60 13.79 -11.08
N LEU A 151 -8.44 12.78 -11.18
CA LEU A 151 -8.50 11.87 -12.32
C LEU A 151 -9.20 12.52 -13.52
N ARG A 152 -8.74 12.22 -14.72
CA ARG A 152 -9.43 12.56 -15.97
C ARG A 152 -10.71 11.72 -16.13
N PRO A 153 -11.75 12.22 -16.82
CA PRO A 153 -12.88 11.38 -17.20
C PRO A 153 -12.44 10.13 -18.00
N GLY A 154 -13.04 8.98 -17.71
CA GLY A 154 -12.68 7.69 -18.30
C GLY A 154 -11.43 7.03 -17.69
N SER A 155 -10.79 7.65 -16.70
CA SER A 155 -9.61 7.11 -16.04
C SER A 155 -9.96 6.06 -14.99
N ARG A 156 -9.06 5.11 -14.78
CA ARG A 156 -9.21 4.02 -13.82
C ARG A 156 -8.34 4.22 -12.58
N ALA A 157 -8.84 3.68 -11.46
CA ALA A 157 -8.05 3.57 -10.24
C ALA A 157 -8.11 2.14 -9.70
N VAL A 158 -6.95 1.64 -9.22
CA VAL A 158 -6.86 0.39 -8.47
C VAL A 158 -6.45 0.72 -7.04
N PHE A 159 -7.18 0.17 -6.10
CA PHE A 159 -6.78 0.26 -4.70
C PHE A 159 -7.10 -1.02 -3.93
N THR A 160 -6.42 -1.20 -2.80
CA THR A 160 -6.64 -2.35 -1.92
C THR A 160 -6.94 -1.91 -0.49
N ASP A 161 -7.87 -2.63 0.16
CA ASP A 161 -8.16 -2.47 1.58
C ASP A 161 -7.82 -3.77 2.32
N PRO A 162 -6.76 -3.78 3.16
CA PRO A 162 -6.28 -5.00 3.81
C PRO A 162 -6.97 -5.31 5.14
N VAL A 163 -8.04 -4.58 5.52
CA VAL A 163 -8.66 -4.70 6.84
C VAL A 163 -10.20 -4.72 6.81
N VAL A 164 -10.77 -5.31 5.79
CA VAL A 164 -12.23 -5.52 5.73
C VAL A 164 -12.62 -6.62 6.72
N ILE A 165 -13.51 -6.31 7.69
CA ILE A 165 -13.98 -7.28 8.70
C ILE A 165 -15.00 -8.20 8.07
N THR A 166 -14.64 -9.45 7.82
CA THR A 166 -15.50 -10.43 7.15
C THR A 166 -16.02 -11.53 8.07
N ARG A 167 -15.44 -11.67 9.27
CA ARG A 167 -15.90 -12.56 10.35
C ARG A 167 -15.62 -11.91 11.72
N PRO A 168 -16.18 -12.45 12.81
CA PRO A 168 -15.96 -11.89 14.14
C PRO A 168 -14.49 -11.74 14.51
N VAL A 169 -14.12 -10.56 15.01
CA VAL A 169 -12.80 -10.22 15.54
C VAL A 169 -12.94 -9.74 16.98
N THR A 170 -11.92 -9.99 17.80
CA THR A 170 -11.89 -9.47 19.18
C THR A 170 -11.23 -8.09 19.23
N ASN A 171 -11.46 -7.36 20.31
CA ASN A 171 -10.77 -6.09 20.55
C ASN A 171 -9.23 -6.28 20.59
N ASP A 172 -8.74 -7.38 21.14
CA ASP A 172 -7.32 -7.69 21.17
C ASP A 172 -6.74 -7.94 19.76
N ASP A 173 -7.50 -8.62 18.90
CA ASP A 173 -7.13 -8.80 17.49
C ASP A 173 -7.01 -7.45 16.75
N LEU A 174 -7.99 -6.57 16.95
CA LEU A 174 -8.00 -5.23 16.34
C LEU A 174 -6.85 -4.38 16.88
N ALA A 175 -6.63 -4.39 18.20
CA ALA A 175 -5.53 -3.65 18.84
C ALA A 175 -4.16 -4.12 18.31
N LEU A 176 -3.96 -5.44 18.21
CA LEU A 176 -2.71 -5.99 17.70
C LEU A 176 -2.53 -5.70 16.19
N ARG A 177 -3.60 -5.81 15.38
CA ARG A 177 -3.56 -5.50 13.93
C ARG A 177 -3.28 -4.02 13.66
N SER A 178 -3.67 -3.11 14.56
CA SER A 178 -3.44 -1.66 14.47
C SER A 178 -2.25 -1.17 15.31
N SER A 179 -1.41 -2.07 15.83
CA SER A 179 -0.28 -1.70 16.68
C SER A 179 0.78 -0.83 15.99
N ILE A 180 0.82 -0.81 14.66
CA ILE A 180 1.76 -0.01 13.85
C ILE A 180 1.23 1.38 13.46
N GLY A 181 -0.03 1.71 13.76
CA GLY A 181 -0.59 3.02 13.41
C GLY A 181 -2.10 3.12 13.56
N LEU A 182 -2.66 4.22 13.08
CA LEU A 182 -4.09 4.39 12.99
C LEU A 182 -4.66 3.48 11.92
N PHE A 183 -5.66 2.65 12.28
CA PHE A 183 -6.37 1.80 11.35
C PHE A 183 -7.87 2.00 11.47
N VAL A 184 -8.51 2.14 10.32
CA VAL A 184 -9.98 2.18 10.18
C VAL A 184 -10.43 0.87 9.56
N PHE A 185 -11.01 0.03 10.37
CA PHE A 185 -11.58 -1.25 9.93
C PHE A 185 -13.00 -1.02 9.38
N THR A 186 -13.32 -1.64 8.26
CA THR A 186 -14.64 -1.49 7.63
C THR A 186 -15.33 -2.84 7.45
N PRO A 187 -16.65 -2.92 7.62
CA PRO A 187 -17.41 -4.07 7.16
C PRO A 187 -17.52 -4.10 5.63
N PRO A 188 -17.85 -5.26 5.02
CA PRO A 188 -18.15 -5.36 3.59
C PRO A 188 -19.26 -4.39 3.17
N GLY A 189 -19.13 -3.81 1.98
CA GLY A 189 -20.11 -2.86 1.41
C GLY A 189 -19.82 -1.38 1.69
N VAL A 190 -19.01 -1.07 2.70
CA VAL A 190 -18.70 0.34 3.04
C VAL A 190 -17.85 1.01 1.96
N ASN A 191 -16.81 0.36 1.48
CA ASN A 191 -15.99 0.91 0.39
C ASN A 191 -16.82 1.06 -0.89
N GLU A 192 -17.66 0.10 -1.21
CA GLU A 192 -18.55 0.12 -2.36
C GLU A 192 -19.53 1.31 -2.31
N SER A 193 -20.12 1.59 -1.13
CA SER A 193 -20.98 2.74 -0.92
C SER A 193 -20.23 4.08 -1.10
N PHE A 194 -19.00 4.17 -0.63
CA PHE A 194 -18.18 5.36 -0.83
C PHE A 194 -17.74 5.55 -2.29
N ILE A 195 -17.40 4.46 -3.00
CA ILE A 195 -17.10 4.46 -4.43
C ILE A 195 -18.27 5.06 -5.21
N GLU A 196 -19.48 4.55 -4.98
CA GLU A 196 -20.71 5.04 -5.62
C GLU A 196 -21.00 6.50 -5.25
N THR A 197 -20.93 6.85 -3.95
CA THR A 197 -21.20 8.21 -3.46
C THR A 197 -20.20 9.23 -4.03
N ALA A 198 -18.95 8.83 -4.25
CA ALA A 198 -17.92 9.68 -4.88
C ALA A 198 -18.09 9.78 -6.40
N GLY A 199 -19.02 9.04 -7.01
CA GLY A 199 -19.29 9.09 -8.45
C GLY A 199 -18.38 8.21 -9.30
N PHE A 200 -17.79 7.16 -8.74
CA PHE A 200 -17.07 6.15 -9.51
C PHE A 200 -17.97 4.98 -9.92
N ASN A 201 -17.67 4.38 -11.05
CA ASN A 201 -18.16 3.06 -11.44
C ASN A 201 -17.25 1.98 -10.85
N LEU A 202 -17.80 1.03 -10.09
CA LEU A 202 -17.07 -0.17 -9.66
C LEU A 202 -17.00 -1.17 -10.82
N LEU A 203 -15.81 -1.40 -11.36
CA LEU A 203 -15.61 -2.34 -12.49
C LEU A 203 -15.27 -3.76 -12.02
N CYS A 204 -14.47 -3.90 -10.96
CA CYS A 204 -14.06 -5.18 -10.40
C CYS A 204 -13.88 -5.09 -8.89
N LYS A 205 -14.23 -6.19 -8.21
CA LYS A 205 -13.93 -6.43 -6.80
C LYS A 205 -13.38 -7.84 -6.66
N GLU A 206 -12.18 -7.99 -6.10
CA GLU A 206 -11.50 -9.27 -5.95
C GLU A 206 -11.06 -9.51 -4.50
N ASP A 207 -11.20 -10.74 -4.01
CA ASP A 207 -10.70 -11.17 -2.71
C ASP A 207 -9.24 -11.66 -2.83
N ALA A 208 -8.31 -10.84 -2.41
CA ALA A 208 -6.87 -11.13 -2.38
C ALA A 208 -6.36 -11.54 -0.98
N THR A 209 -7.28 -11.97 -0.09
CA THR A 209 -6.96 -12.31 1.31
C THR A 209 -5.90 -13.39 1.42
N MET A 210 -5.94 -14.42 0.59
CA MET A 210 -4.99 -15.53 0.67
C MET A 210 -3.58 -15.11 0.25
N ASN A 211 -3.45 -14.16 -0.68
CA ASN A 211 -2.15 -13.56 -1.01
C ASN A 211 -1.58 -12.81 0.20
N ALA A 212 -2.38 -11.97 0.85
CA ALA A 212 -1.95 -11.27 2.06
C ALA A 212 -1.56 -12.22 3.20
N ALA A 213 -2.30 -13.32 3.38
CA ALA A 213 -1.97 -14.35 4.38
C ALA A 213 -0.61 -15.00 4.08
N LEU A 214 -0.35 -15.35 2.83
CA LEU A 214 0.90 -15.95 2.38
C LEU A 214 2.08 -15.01 2.61
N VAL A 215 1.95 -13.76 2.18
CA VAL A 215 2.98 -12.72 2.32
C VAL A 215 3.27 -12.46 3.80
N ALA A 216 2.24 -12.27 4.64
CA ALA A 216 2.42 -12.05 6.08
C ALA A 216 3.15 -13.21 6.77
N GLY A 217 2.78 -14.45 6.45
CA GLY A 217 3.44 -15.63 7.00
C GLY A 217 4.90 -15.77 6.53
N ARG A 218 5.19 -15.46 5.26
CA ARG A 218 6.57 -15.42 4.75
C ARG A 218 7.37 -14.33 5.45
N TRP A 219 6.82 -13.13 5.59
CA TRP A 219 7.49 -11.99 6.23
C TRP A 219 7.83 -12.31 7.69
N GLN A 220 6.87 -12.82 8.46
CA GLN A 220 7.12 -13.23 9.84
C GLN A 220 8.27 -14.25 9.94
N ARG A 221 8.27 -15.28 9.08
CA ARG A 221 9.33 -16.30 9.06
C ARG A 221 10.68 -15.74 8.62
N ALA A 222 10.72 -14.89 7.60
CA ALA A 222 11.95 -14.25 7.15
C ALA A 222 12.57 -13.39 8.27
N ARG A 223 11.77 -12.55 8.93
CA ARG A 223 12.23 -11.77 10.07
C ARG A 223 12.77 -12.65 11.21
N HIS A 224 12.09 -13.77 11.50
CA HIS A 224 12.55 -14.70 12.52
C HIS A 224 13.93 -15.30 12.18
N ARG A 225 14.16 -15.69 10.92
CA ARG A 225 15.47 -16.19 10.47
C ARG A 225 16.58 -15.16 10.60
N HIS A 226 16.27 -13.90 10.37
CA HIS A 226 17.23 -12.79 10.43
C HIS A 226 17.21 -12.05 11.79
N ARG A 227 16.73 -12.70 12.86
CA ARG A 227 16.52 -12.10 14.19
C ARG A 227 17.75 -11.35 14.72
N GLU A 228 18.94 -11.98 14.68
CA GLU A 228 20.15 -11.38 15.25
C GLU A 228 20.55 -10.07 14.53
N ALA A 229 20.41 -10.02 13.20
CA ALA A 229 20.70 -8.83 12.43
C ALA A 229 19.66 -7.73 12.70
N LEU A 230 18.37 -8.09 12.74
CA LEU A 230 17.29 -7.16 13.03
C LEU A 230 17.39 -6.57 14.44
N LEU A 231 17.78 -7.35 15.45
CA LEU A 231 17.97 -6.83 16.82
C LEU A 231 19.02 -5.70 16.89
N ARG A 232 20.01 -5.69 16.01
CA ARG A 232 21.03 -4.62 15.95
C ARG A 232 20.46 -3.33 15.37
N ILE A 233 19.48 -3.43 14.46
CA ILE A 233 18.90 -2.29 13.73
C ILE A 233 17.71 -1.70 14.52
N GLU A 234 16.83 -2.56 15.00
CA GLU A 234 15.54 -2.14 15.55
C GLU A 234 15.35 -2.38 17.06
N GLY A 235 16.25 -3.12 17.70
CA GLY A 235 16.16 -3.50 19.09
C GLY A 235 15.11 -4.58 19.38
N GLU A 236 15.11 -5.13 20.61
CA GLU A 236 14.28 -6.27 20.99
C GLU A 236 12.79 -5.91 21.01
N GLU A 237 12.43 -4.78 21.61
CA GLU A 237 11.04 -4.36 21.76
C GLU A 237 10.32 -4.22 20.40
N ARG A 238 10.97 -3.56 19.43
CA ARG A 238 10.42 -3.38 18.09
C ARG A 238 10.36 -4.70 17.35
N PHE A 239 11.41 -5.51 17.41
CA PHE A 239 11.43 -6.84 16.80
C PHE A 239 10.24 -7.68 17.26
N GLU A 240 10.05 -7.83 18.57
CA GLU A 240 8.96 -8.63 19.16
C GLU A 240 7.57 -8.04 18.83
N GLY A 241 7.44 -6.71 18.84
CA GLY A 241 6.21 -6.03 18.46
C GLY A 241 5.82 -6.33 17.01
N LEU A 242 6.77 -6.21 16.07
CA LEU A 242 6.55 -6.51 14.66
C LEU A 242 6.30 -8.01 14.42
N GLN A 243 6.98 -8.90 15.12
CA GLN A 243 6.70 -10.35 15.05
C GLN A 243 5.27 -10.69 15.45
N LYS A 244 4.75 -10.07 16.51
CA LYS A 244 3.35 -10.21 16.94
C LYS A 244 2.39 -9.64 15.88
N PHE A 245 2.70 -8.46 15.34
CA PHE A 245 1.91 -7.83 14.27
C PHE A 245 1.80 -8.74 13.04
N PHE A 246 2.92 -9.19 12.47
CA PHE A 246 2.91 -10.07 11.29
C PHE A 246 2.21 -11.40 11.57
N GLY A 247 2.40 -11.97 12.76
CA GLY A 247 1.67 -13.17 13.20
C GLY A 247 0.16 -12.96 13.27
N ALA A 248 -0.29 -11.81 13.77
CA ALA A 248 -1.70 -11.45 13.79
C ALA A 248 -2.28 -11.28 12.38
N VAL A 249 -1.55 -10.58 11.50
CA VAL A 249 -1.98 -10.46 10.09
C VAL A 249 -2.14 -11.84 9.46
N HIS A 250 -1.10 -12.69 9.54
CA HIS A 250 -1.14 -14.03 8.97
C HIS A 250 -2.33 -14.85 9.51
N ARG A 251 -2.55 -14.86 10.83
CA ARG A 251 -3.64 -15.60 11.46
C ARG A 251 -5.01 -15.07 11.02
N LEU A 252 -5.25 -13.75 11.17
CA LEU A 252 -6.55 -13.14 10.89
C LEU A 252 -6.96 -13.24 9.42
N THR A 253 -5.99 -13.16 8.49
CA THR A 253 -6.26 -13.33 7.06
C THR A 253 -6.44 -14.81 6.69
N SER A 254 -5.64 -15.73 7.26
CA SER A 254 -5.81 -17.19 7.03
C SER A 254 -7.15 -17.69 7.54
N GLU A 255 -7.64 -17.17 8.66
CA GLU A 255 -8.95 -17.47 9.22
C GLU A 255 -10.09 -16.70 8.51
N ARG A 256 -9.79 -15.83 7.56
CA ARG A 256 -10.73 -14.93 6.87
C ARG A 256 -11.57 -14.09 7.83
N ARG A 257 -10.99 -13.68 8.93
CA ARG A 257 -11.60 -12.74 9.90
C ARG A 257 -11.40 -11.29 9.45
N LEU A 258 -10.22 -11.00 8.90
CA LEU A 258 -9.94 -9.79 8.11
C LEU A 258 -9.63 -10.23 6.68
N SER A 259 -10.21 -9.53 5.72
CA SER A 259 -9.97 -9.75 4.30
C SER A 259 -9.26 -8.58 3.67
N ARG A 260 -8.41 -8.88 2.67
CA ARG A 260 -7.82 -7.91 1.77
C ARG A 260 -8.60 -7.92 0.47
N ILE A 261 -9.27 -6.82 0.18
CA ILE A 261 -10.12 -6.67 -1.00
C ILE A 261 -9.45 -5.69 -1.97
N VAL A 262 -9.43 -6.06 -3.24
CA VAL A 262 -8.97 -5.23 -4.35
C VAL A 262 -10.18 -4.65 -5.06
N TYR A 263 -10.08 -3.38 -5.43
CA TYR A 263 -11.11 -2.66 -6.16
C TYR A 263 -10.51 -2.03 -7.41
N LEU A 264 -11.15 -2.25 -8.55
CA LEU A 264 -10.94 -1.49 -9.79
C LEU A 264 -12.15 -0.60 -10.00
N VAL A 265 -11.91 0.70 -10.08
CA VAL A 265 -12.96 1.69 -10.31
C VAL A 265 -12.63 2.57 -11.51
N GLU A 266 -13.66 3.17 -12.10
CA GLU A 266 -13.51 4.07 -13.24
C GLU A 266 -14.27 5.38 -12.97
N LYS A 267 -13.63 6.51 -13.24
CA LYS A 267 -14.31 7.79 -13.31
C LYS A 267 -15.12 7.84 -14.61
N PRO A 268 -16.45 8.00 -14.56
CA PRO A 268 -17.27 8.06 -15.77
C PRO A 268 -16.76 9.09 -16.77
N ALA A 269 -16.84 8.77 -18.05
CA ALA A 269 -16.74 9.76 -19.11
C ALA A 269 -17.96 10.69 -19.08
N PRO A 270 -17.87 11.95 -19.57
CA PRO A 270 -18.98 12.88 -19.59
C PRO A 270 -20.16 12.37 -20.41
#